data_a4e5e2b9749413b09f7563ce8b2e2a53
#
_entry.id   a4e5e2b9749413b09f7563ce8b2e2a53
#
_cell.length_a   1.000
_cell.length_b   1.000
_cell.length_c   1.000
_cell.angle_alpha   90.00
_cell.angle_beta   90.00
_cell.angle_gamma   90.00
#
_symmetry.space_group_name_H-M   'P 1'
#
loop_
_entity.id
_entity.type
_entity.pdbx_description
1 polymer ?
#
loop_
_entity_poly.entity_id
_entity_poly.type
_entity_poly.pdbx_seq_one_letter_code
_entity_poly.pdbx_strand_id
1 'polypeptide(L)'
;MADTTKYTPIATTTTTPNNFHKLDFKNLFSILKTKTTIAFAYAFMLIFIAFTLFLAFSPSSTTTISPTPSFSTSQFSSIFSYFFPNTTTPQTLNNTTNPLDPFQNNTSTTRSTNATSQSQSQSSFPNNTSAHKNSSQDAVTIPATNNTQIVKIEPSRLTNQTTNATVQGVAPVTPHQNLSSNSSLKGVDLNNYTASLAKKKNSEKNKYAELMESLMNCDFFDGEWVKDDSYPLYKPGSCSIIDEQFNCIRNGRPDKDYQKYKWKPKGCTLPRLDGHKLLDLLRGKRLVFVGDSLNRNMWESLICILKNSVKDKKNVYEANGRVHFRGEASYSFVFKDYNFSVELFVSPFLVQEWEMPDKNGTKKETLRLDLVGRSSDQYKDADIIVFNTGHWWTHDKTSKGKDYYQEGSHVYDEMNVLEAFRRAITTWGRWVDTNVNPSKSIVLFRGYSASHFSGGQWNSGGQCDHETAPIDNEKYLTEYPPKMRVLEKVLKYMKTPVSYLNITRMTDFRKDGHPSIYRKQNLSPEERKSPLRYQDCSHWCLPGVPDAWNEILYAEILMREYRNQHQQKGS
;
A
#
# COMPACT_ATOMS: atom_id res chain seq x y z
N MET A 1 -60.17 12.72 7.39
CA MET A 1 -60.35 12.06 8.69
C MET A 1 -58.94 11.65 9.13
N ALA A 2 -58.52 12.29 10.17
CA ALA A 2 -57.16 12.17 10.74
C ALA A 2 -57.13 10.96 11.69
N ASP A 3 -56.01 10.27 11.72
CA ASP A 3 -55.69 9.48 12.90
C ASP A 3 -54.21 9.72 13.29
N THR A 4 -54.11 10.33 14.47
CA THR A 4 -52.86 10.75 15.11
C THR A 4 -52.48 9.71 16.15
N THR A 5 -51.37 9.01 15.99
CA THR A 5 -50.79 8.22 17.07
C THR A 5 -49.58 8.95 17.63
N LYS A 6 -49.67 9.30 18.90
CA LYS A 6 -48.72 10.00 19.75
C LYS A 6 -47.47 9.15 20.03
N TYR A 7 -46.29 9.70 19.78
CA TYR A 7 -45.05 9.20 20.36
C TYR A 7 -44.75 9.94 21.67
N THR A 8 -44.54 9.20 22.73
CA THR A 8 -44.00 9.68 24.01
C THR A 8 -42.50 9.60 24.00
N PRO A 9 -41.76 10.62 24.46
CA PRO A 9 -40.30 10.59 24.53
C PRO A 9 -39.81 9.89 25.80
N ILE A 10 -38.87 8.96 25.64
CA ILE A 10 -38.13 8.32 26.74
C ILE A 10 -36.97 9.24 27.14
N ALA A 11 -36.91 9.51 28.43
CA ALA A 11 -35.92 10.39 29.06
C ALA A 11 -34.48 9.88 28.91
N THR A 12 -33.61 10.79 28.51
CA THR A 12 -32.16 10.64 28.45
C THR A 12 -31.60 10.75 29.89
N THR A 13 -31.06 9.68 30.42
CA THR A 13 -30.21 9.72 31.61
C THR A 13 -28.74 9.76 31.15
N THR A 14 -28.13 10.89 31.40
CA THR A 14 -26.69 11.10 31.32
C THR A 14 -25.98 10.34 32.44
N THR A 15 -25.14 9.36 32.09
CA THR A 15 -24.13 8.82 33.01
C THR A 15 -22.76 8.91 32.37
N THR A 16 -21.89 9.62 33.06
CA THR A 16 -20.43 9.78 32.81
C THR A 16 -19.69 8.43 32.79
N PRO A 17 -18.67 8.27 31.93
CA PRO A 17 -17.87 7.05 31.90
C PRO A 17 -16.66 7.19 32.84
N ASN A 18 -16.67 6.45 33.92
CA ASN A 18 -15.43 6.09 34.62
C ASN A 18 -15.55 4.64 35.06
N ASN A 19 -14.70 3.80 34.52
CA ASN A 19 -14.04 2.65 35.10
C ASN A 19 -13.80 1.56 34.07
N PHE A 20 -12.56 1.50 33.61
CA PHE A 20 -11.99 0.29 33.03
C PHE A 20 -12.02 -0.81 34.09
N HIS A 21 -12.94 -1.74 33.99
CA HIS A 21 -12.89 -2.98 34.75
C HIS A 21 -11.73 -3.84 34.23
N LYS A 22 -10.68 -3.88 35.02
CA LYS A 22 -9.71 -4.96 35.04
C LYS A 22 -10.48 -6.27 35.17
N LEU A 23 -10.48 -7.12 34.15
CA LEU A 23 -11.03 -8.47 34.22
C LEU A 23 -10.26 -9.23 35.30
N ASP A 24 -10.90 -9.40 36.45
CA ASP A 24 -10.32 -10.10 37.58
C ASP A 24 -10.45 -11.61 37.34
N PHE A 25 -9.34 -12.23 36.95
CA PHE A 25 -9.21 -13.66 36.70
C PHE A 25 -9.63 -14.55 37.89
N LYS A 26 -9.74 -13.99 39.08
CA LYS A 26 -10.21 -14.71 40.26
C LYS A 26 -11.70 -15.10 40.19
N ASN A 27 -12.53 -14.32 39.49
CA ASN A 27 -13.96 -14.64 39.35
C ASN A 27 -14.25 -15.71 38.29
N LEU A 28 -13.38 -15.90 37.29
CA LEU A 28 -13.52 -16.97 36.31
C LEU A 28 -13.30 -18.36 36.94
N PHE A 29 -12.41 -18.47 37.95
CA PHE A 29 -12.17 -19.70 38.68
C PHE A 29 -13.26 -20.09 39.71
N SER A 30 -14.13 -19.18 40.09
CA SER A 30 -15.22 -19.49 41.03
C SER A 30 -16.42 -20.20 40.34
N ILE A 31 -16.60 -20.00 39.03
CA ILE A 31 -17.66 -20.65 38.25
C ILE A 31 -17.29 -22.12 37.93
N LEU A 32 -16.01 -22.46 37.97
CA LEU A 32 -15.51 -23.83 37.71
C LEU A 32 -15.54 -24.77 38.92
N LYS A 33 -16.11 -24.35 40.05
CA LYS A 33 -16.07 -25.13 41.29
C LYS A 33 -17.31 -26.02 41.53
N THR A 34 -18.23 -26.16 40.60
CA THR A 34 -19.28 -27.17 40.74
C THR A 34 -18.74 -28.53 40.24
N LYS A 35 -18.95 -29.59 41.07
CA LYS A 35 -18.51 -30.95 40.75
C LYS A 35 -18.98 -31.41 39.35
N THR A 36 -20.08 -30.89 38.85
CA THR A 36 -20.62 -31.14 37.52
C THR A 36 -19.77 -30.54 36.39
N THR A 37 -19.25 -29.34 36.51
CA THR A 37 -18.40 -28.70 35.46
C THR A 37 -17.03 -29.38 35.33
N ILE A 38 -16.48 -29.87 36.45
CA ILE A 38 -15.25 -30.65 36.44
C ILE A 38 -15.48 -32.00 35.75
N ALA A 39 -16.61 -32.67 36.02
CA ALA A 39 -16.94 -33.93 35.37
C ALA A 39 -17.14 -33.77 33.83
N PHE A 40 -17.78 -32.69 33.39
CA PHE A 40 -17.90 -32.36 31.96
C PHE A 40 -16.54 -32.08 31.28
N ALA A 41 -15.62 -31.37 31.96
CA ALA A 41 -14.28 -31.14 31.45
C ALA A 41 -13.47 -32.42 31.27
N TYR A 42 -13.54 -33.33 32.23
CA TYR A 42 -12.90 -34.67 32.13
C TYR A 42 -13.55 -35.54 31.05
N ALA A 43 -14.87 -35.55 30.93
CA ALA A 43 -15.56 -36.26 29.86
C ALA A 43 -15.17 -35.76 28.47
N PHE A 44 -15.11 -34.45 28.28
CA PHE A 44 -14.69 -33.82 27.02
C PHE A 44 -13.21 -34.18 26.69
N MET A 45 -12.33 -34.12 27.67
CA MET A 45 -10.92 -34.49 27.50
C MET A 45 -10.75 -35.98 27.12
N LEU A 46 -11.51 -36.88 27.74
CA LEU A 46 -11.49 -38.31 27.40
C LEU A 46 -12.04 -38.60 26.00
N ILE A 47 -13.13 -37.89 25.59
CA ILE A 47 -13.68 -38.00 24.23
C ILE A 47 -12.65 -37.51 23.21
N PHE A 48 -11.98 -36.39 23.49
CA PHE A 48 -10.94 -35.85 22.61
C PHE A 48 -9.75 -36.78 22.47
N ILE A 49 -9.30 -37.37 23.57
CA ILE A 49 -8.20 -38.39 23.54
C ILE A 49 -8.64 -39.65 22.78
N ALA A 50 -9.87 -40.13 22.99
CA ALA A 50 -10.39 -41.30 22.27
C ALA A 50 -10.50 -41.03 20.77
N PHE A 51 -10.95 -39.82 20.39
CA PHE A 51 -11.05 -39.40 19.00
C PHE A 51 -9.67 -39.25 18.32
N THR A 52 -8.68 -38.69 19.01
CA THR A 52 -7.30 -38.62 18.49
C THR A 52 -6.65 -40.00 18.34
N LEU A 53 -6.87 -40.89 19.28
CA LEU A 53 -6.42 -42.31 19.18
C LEU A 53 -7.15 -43.02 18.04
N PHE A 54 -8.44 -42.83 17.87
CA PHE A 54 -9.20 -43.41 16.76
C PHE A 54 -8.62 -42.94 15.41
N LEU A 55 -8.34 -41.63 15.25
CA LEU A 55 -7.71 -41.10 14.04
C LEU A 55 -6.27 -41.63 13.81
N ALA A 56 -5.51 -41.88 14.88
CA ALA A 56 -4.14 -42.40 14.81
C ALA A 56 -4.06 -43.90 14.48
N PHE A 57 -5.08 -44.68 14.84
CA PHE A 57 -5.08 -46.15 14.71
C PHE A 57 -6.15 -46.70 13.74
N SER A 58 -6.88 -45.85 13.00
CA SER A 58 -7.80 -46.34 11.97
C SER A 58 -7.03 -46.91 10.80
N PRO A 59 -7.15 -48.22 10.48
CA PRO A 59 -6.50 -48.82 9.32
C PRO A 59 -7.16 -48.31 8.06
N SER A 60 -6.37 -47.77 7.12
CA SER A 60 -6.86 -47.38 5.79
C SER A 60 -7.21 -48.62 5.00
N SER A 61 -8.49 -48.97 4.94
CA SER A 61 -9.01 -49.99 4.04
C SER A 61 -9.13 -49.45 2.64
N THR A 62 -8.28 -49.95 1.76
CA THR A 62 -8.39 -49.79 0.31
C THR A 62 -9.57 -50.60 -0.19
N THR A 63 -10.60 -49.95 -0.70
CA THR A 63 -11.58 -50.56 -1.61
C THR A 63 -11.84 -49.63 -2.75
N THR A 64 -11.52 -50.08 -3.93
CA THR A 64 -11.83 -49.56 -5.25
C THR A 64 -13.33 -49.59 -5.50
N ILE A 65 -13.96 -48.42 -5.77
CA ILE A 65 -15.17 -48.30 -6.58
C ILE A 65 -15.26 -46.83 -7.12
N SER A 66 -15.66 -46.68 -8.35
CA SER A 66 -15.75 -45.61 -9.30
C SER A 66 -16.55 -44.35 -8.90
N PRO A 67 -16.57 -43.28 -9.72
CA PRO A 67 -16.56 -41.89 -9.28
C PRO A 67 -17.94 -41.27 -9.12
N THR A 68 -18.15 -40.56 -8.04
CA THR A 68 -19.18 -39.55 -7.88
C THR A 68 -18.57 -38.24 -7.39
N PRO A 69 -19.15 -37.09 -7.67
CA PRO A 69 -18.45 -35.82 -7.67
C PRO A 69 -18.10 -35.33 -6.26
N SER A 70 -16.83 -35.09 -6.03
CA SER A 70 -16.31 -34.52 -4.79
C SER A 70 -16.64 -33.01 -4.72
N PHE A 71 -17.34 -32.62 -3.69
CA PHE A 71 -17.49 -31.23 -3.27
C PHE A 71 -16.13 -30.61 -2.93
N SER A 72 -15.76 -29.55 -3.63
CA SER A 72 -14.53 -28.83 -3.36
C SER A 72 -14.79 -27.66 -2.40
N THR A 73 -14.30 -27.76 -1.21
CA THR A 73 -14.15 -26.71 -0.18
C THR A 73 -12.94 -25.81 -0.50
N SER A 74 -12.80 -25.27 -1.70
CA SER A 74 -11.48 -24.77 -2.09
C SER A 74 -11.40 -23.31 -2.56
N GLN A 75 -12.39 -22.45 -2.34
CA GLN A 75 -12.29 -21.10 -2.87
C GLN A 75 -11.91 -20.02 -1.85
N PHE A 76 -12.18 -20.20 -0.58
CA PHE A 76 -11.68 -19.28 0.46
C PHE A 76 -10.16 -19.36 0.67
N SER A 77 -9.58 -20.55 0.51
CA SER A 77 -8.13 -20.71 0.61
C SER A 77 -7.39 -20.15 -0.61
N SER A 78 -8.02 -19.96 -1.76
CA SER A 78 -7.31 -19.51 -2.97
C SER A 78 -6.96 -18.01 -2.97
N ILE A 79 -7.78 -17.16 -2.37
CA ILE A 79 -7.48 -15.73 -2.26
C ILE A 79 -6.43 -15.48 -1.19
N PHE A 80 -6.56 -16.13 -0.04
CA PHE A 80 -5.55 -16.07 1.00
C PHE A 80 -4.29 -16.89 0.69
N SER A 81 -4.39 -18.04 0.05
CA SER A 81 -3.23 -18.87 -0.31
C SER A 81 -2.31 -18.23 -1.32
N TYR A 82 -2.80 -17.25 -2.08
CA TYR A 82 -1.95 -16.46 -2.98
C TYR A 82 -1.02 -15.50 -2.22
N PHE A 83 -1.49 -14.98 -1.09
CA PHE A 83 -0.63 -14.24 -0.16
C PHE A 83 0.11 -15.17 0.84
N PHE A 84 -0.38 -16.39 1.03
CA PHE A 84 0.05 -17.34 2.05
C PHE A 84 0.19 -18.71 1.42
N PRO A 85 1.30 -19.05 0.72
CA PRO A 85 1.55 -20.40 0.30
C PRO A 85 1.62 -21.30 1.56
N ASN A 86 0.65 -22.21 1.70
CA ASN A 86 0.61 -23.17 2.78
C ASN A 86 1.92 -23.96 2.84
N THR A 87 2.46 -24.11 4.02
CA THR A 87 3.46 -25.13 4.36
C THR A 87 2.79 -26.48 4.18
N THR A 88 2.98 -27.10 3.03
CA THR A 88 2.56 -28.48 2.80
C THR A 88 3.44 -29.43 3.57
N THR A 89 2.82 -30.24 4.40
CA THR A 89 3.37 -31.49 4.96
C THR A 89 3.92 -32.39 3.85
N PRO A 90 5.05 -33.06 4.03
CA PRO A 90 5.65 -33.92 3.01
C PRO A 90 4.80 -35.15 2.80
N GLN A 91 4.32 -35.39 1.59
CA GLN A 91 3.83 -36.68 1.16
C GLN A 91 5.01 -37.52 0.69
N THR A 92 5.17 -38.65 1.35
CA THR A 92 6.11 -39.74 1.04
C THR A 92 5.81 -40.30 -0.35
N LEU A 93 6.77 -40.20 -1.27
CA LEU A 93 6.76 -40.94 -2.53
C LEU A 93 7.28 -42.33 -2.31
N ASN A 94 6.44 -43.34 -2.53
CA ASN A 94 6.88 -44.73 -2.67
C ASN A 94 7.37 -44.97 -4.09
N ASN A 95 8.63 -45.38 -4.17
CA ASN A 95 9.29 -45.97 -5.34
C ASN A 95 8.72 -47.35 -5.68
N THR A 96 8.47 -47.58 -6.95
CA THR A 96 8.52 -48.94 -7.48
C THR A 96 9.24 -48.94 -8.83
N THR A 97 10.20 -49.81 -8.90
CA THR A 97 11.22 -50.01 -9.92
C THR A 97 10.76 -50.92 -11.05
N ASN A 98 11.14 -50.54 -12.30
CA ASN A 98 11.79 -51.36 -13.37
C ASN A 98 11.01 -52.43 -14.14
N PRO A 99 11.53 -52.93 -15.25
CA PRO A 99 12.56 -52.44 -16.19
C PRO A 99 12.30 -52.76 -17.71
N LEU A 100 13.27 -52.35 -18.53
CA LEU A 100 13.76 -52.90 -19.82
C LEU A 100 13.32 -52.33 -21.16
N ASP A 101 14.33 -51.82 -21.81
CA ASP A 101 14.74 -51.57 -23.17
C ASP A 101 14.44 -52.68 -24.20
N PRO A 102 14.84 -52.58 -25.49
CA PRO A 102 15.39 -51.50 -26.33
C PRO A 102 15.00 -51.59 -27.86
N PHE A 103 15.71 -50.74 -28.68
CA PHE A 103 15.87 -50.80 -30.18
C PHE A 103 14.79 -50.16 -31.04
N GLN A 104 15.05 -49.36 -32.08
CA GLN A 104 16.19 -49.07 -32.95
C GLN A 104 15.84 -47.87 -33.87
N ASN A 105 16.88 -47.17 -34.28
CA ASN A 105 17.10 -46.36 -35.46
C ASN A 105 16.10 -46.47 -36.62
N ASN A 106 15.80 -45.31 -37.27
CA ASN A 106 16.32 -45.07 -38.62
C ASN A 106 16.09 -43.65 -39.15
N THR A 107 17.13 -43.19 -39.73
CA THR A 107 17.38 -42.04 -40.61
C THR A 107 16.52 -42.02 -41.87
N SER A 108 16.07 -40.84 -42.37
CA SER A 108 16.29 -40.36 -43.77
C SER A 108 15.58 -39.05 -44.04
N THR A 109 16.28 -38.05 -44.29
CA THR A 109 16.47 -37.13 -45.44
C THR A 109 15.41 -37.12 -46.53
N THR A 110 14.89 -35.96 -46.90
CA THR A 110 14.84 -35.23 -48.18
C THR A 110 13.68 -34.23 -48.14
N ARG A 111 13.93 -32.95 -48.31
CA ARG A 111 14.17 -32.03 -49.43
C ARG A 111 12.93 -31.63 -50.21
N SER A 112 12.65 -30.32 -50.15
CA SER A 112 12.23 -29.40 -51.23
C SER A 112 10.84 -29.59 -51.85
N THR A 113 10.01 -28.57 -51.99
CA THR A 113 10.11 -27.47 -52.95
C THR A 113 8.94 -26.48 -52.80
N ASN A 114 9.18 -25.25 -53.25
CA ASN A 114 8.37 -24.08 -53.50
C ASN A 114 6.96 -24.30 -54.04
N ALA A 115 6.06 -23.38 -53.69
CA ALA A 115 5.34 -22.59 -54.69
C ALA A 115 4.57 -21.40 -54.08
N THR A 116 4.81 -20.28 -54.66
CA THR A 116 4.23 -18.95 -54.62
C THR A 116 2.78 -18.95 -55.06
N SER A 117 1.91 -18.12 -54.44
CA SER A 117 0.96 -17.32 -55.24
C SER A 117 0.35 -16.20 -54.40
N GLN A 118 0.52 -15.02 -54.95
CA GLN A 118 -0.12 -13.74 -54.59
C GLN A 118 -1.62 -13.78 -54.96
N SER A 119 -2.43 -13.04 -54.22
CA SER A 119 -3.48 -12.24 -54.84
C SER A 119 -3.90 -11.10 -53.93
N GLN A 120 -3.73 -9.91 -54.45
CA GLN A 120 -4.29 -8.62 -54.01
C GLN A 120 -5.81 -8.58 -54.31
N SER A 121 -6.55 -7.85 -53.47
CA SER A 121 -7.65 -7.02 -53.98
C SER A 121 -7.96 -5.88 -53.03
N GLN A 122 -7.83 -4.70 -53.57
CA GLN A 122 -8.32 -3.39 -53.09
C GLN A 122 -9.81 -3.25 -53.34
N SER A 123 -10.48 -2.46 -52.52
CA SER A 123 -11.51 -1.46 -52.91
C SER A 123 -12.00 -0.76 -51.65
N SER A 124 -11.74 0.49 -51.44
CA SER A 124 -12.26 1.78 -51.95
C SER A 124 -13.49 2.27 -51.18
N PHE A 125 -13.27 3.47 -50.58
CA PHE A 125 -14.26 4.36 -49.99
C PHE A 125 -15.36 4.81 -50.98
N PRO A 126 -16.48 5.41 -50.47
CA PRO A 126 -16.58 6.84 -50.72
C PRO A 126 -17.09 7.71 -49.52
N ASN A 127 -16.59 8.92 -49.52
CA ASN A 127 -17.12 10.11 -48.89
C ASN A 127 -18.52 10.48 -49.35
N ASN A 128 -19.34 11.07 -48.51
CA ASN A 128 -20.18 12.20 -48.91
C ASN A 128 -20.48 13.18 -47.79
N THR A 129 -20.23 14.40 -48.13
CA THR A 129 -20.42 15.70 -47.46
C THR A 129 -21.85 16.22 -47.67
N SER A 130 -22.41 16.96 -46.72
CA SER A 130 -23.27 18.17 -46.80
C SER A 130 -23.93 18.43 -45.44
N ALA A 131 -23.70 19.45 -44.74
CA ALA A 131 -23.89 20.90 -44.80
C ALA A 131 -25.34 21.40 -44.57
N HIS A 132 -25.41 22.38 -43.67
CA HIS A 132 -26.46 23.36 -43.37
C HIS A 132 -27.53 23.00 -42.33
N LYS A 133 -28.01 23.88 -41.43
CA LYS A 133 -27.89 25.31 -41.12
C LYS A 133 -28.57 25.63 -39.78
N ASN A 134 -28.02 26.59 -39.09
CA ASN A 134 -28.58 27.66 -38.22
C ASN A 134 -30.00 27.60 -37.63
N SER A 135 -30.09 27.94 -36.37
CA SER A 135 -30.69 29.15 -35.70
C SER A 135 -31.36 28.71 -34.40
N SER A 136 -31.53 29.41 -33.31
CA SER A 136 -31.31 30.78 -32.86
C SER A 136 -31.55 30.80 -31.36
N GLN A 137 -30.86 31.67 -30.73
CA GLN A 137 -31.06 32.33 -29.45
C GLN A 137 -32.46 32.23 -28.79
N ASP A 138 -32.46 32.05 -27.44
CA ASP A 138 -33.21 32.94 -26.56
C ASP A 138 -32.60 32.97 -25.16
N ALA A 139 -32.34 34.20 -24.75
CA ALA A 139 -31.86 34.63 -23.45
C ALA A 139 -33.05 34.92 -22.52
N VAL A 140 -33.00 34.52 -21.26
CA VAL A 140 -33.88 35.10 -20.23
C VAL A 140 -33.05 35.49 -19.01
N THR A 141 -33.23 36.72 -18.64
CA THR A 141 -32.59 37.60 -17.69
C THR A 141 -33.01 37.31 -16.23
N ILE A 142 -32.10 37.68 -15.33
CA ILE A 142 -32.12 37.71 -13.86
C ILE A 142 -33.24 38.65 -13.32
N PRO A 143 -33.68 38.52 -12.03
CA PRO A 143 -33.28 39.55 -11.10
C PRO A 143 -32.75 39.11 -9.72
N ALA A 144 -31.76 39.89 -9.27
CA ALA A 144 -31.21 39.91 -7.94
C ALA A 144 -32.14 40.60 -6.92
N THR A 145 -32.10 40.16 -5.68
CA THR A 145 -32.45 41.01 -4.54
C THR A 145 -31.51 40.74 -3.36
N ASN A 146 -30.87 41.85 -2.98
CA ASN A 146 -30.10 42.06 -1.76
C ASN A 146 -30.96 41.90 -0.50
N ASN A 147 -30.40 41.36 0.58
CA ASN A 147 -30.51 42.05 1.88
C ASN A 147 -29.39 41.61 2.83
N THR A 148 -28.67 42.62 3.25
CA THR A 148 -27.61 42.70 4.25
C THR A 148 -28.22 42.75 5.65
N GLN A 149 -27.69 41.99 6.61
CA GLN A 149 -27.63 42.45 8.01
C GLN A 149 -26.35 41.96 8.69
N ILE A 150 -25.58 42.95 9.10
CA ILE A 150 -24.36 42.91 9.88
C ILE A 150 -24.74 42.89 11.35
N VAL A 151 -24.19 41.93 12.12
CA VAL A 151 -24.12 42.04 13.59
C VAL A 151 -22.64 41.99 14.00
N LYS A 152 -22.16 43.14 14.41
CA LYS A 152 -20.88 43.34 15.13
C LYS A 152 -21.00 42.88 16.55
N ILE A 153 -20.02 42.12 17.07
CA ILE A 153 -19.71 42.05 18.51
C ILE A 153 -18.21 42.21 18.65
N GLU A 154 -17.80 43.21 19.39
CA GLU A 154 -16.45 43.62 19.74
C GLU A 154 -15.92 42.85 20.98
N PRO A 155 -14.59 42.91 21.23
CA PRO A 155 -13.90 42.02 22.18
C PRO A 155 -13.74 42.63 23.56
N SER A 156 -13.84 41.81 24.60
CA SER A 156 -13.48 42.20 25.96
C SER A 156 -12.04 41.77 26.30
N ARG A 157 -11.28 42.80 26.66
CA ARG A 157 -9.95 42.86 27.21
C ARG A 157 -9.95 42.31 28.65
N LEU A 158 -9.02 41.45 29.05
CA LEU A 158 -8.62 41.33 30.45
C LEU A 158 -7.10 41.20 30.61
N THR A 159 -6.66 41.97 31.52
CA THR A 159 -5.36 42.44 31.95
C THR A 159 -4.45 41.38 32.58
N ASN A 160 -3.15 41.65 32.42
CA ASN A 160 -2.00 41.07 33.13
C ASN A 160 -2.11 41.08 34.68
N GLN A 161 -1.65 40.02 35.31
CA GLN A 161 -1.01 40.15 36.63
C GLN A 161 0.24 39.27 36.71
N THR A 162 1.34 39.96 36.96
CA THR A 162 2.67 39.49 37.32
C THR A 162 2.69 39.13 38.80
N THR A 163 3.24 37.97 39.16
CA THR A 163 3.71 37.78 40.55
C THR A 163 5.10 37.17 40.52
N ASN A 164 6.03 37.98 41.06
CA ASN A 164 7.38 37.61 41.44
C ASN A 164 7.36 36.70 42.68
N ALA A 165 8.23 35.70 42.73
CA ALA A 165 8.68 35.08 43.95
C ALA A 165 10.19 34.86 43.90
N THR A 166 10.84 35.37 44.86
CA THR A 166 12.26 35.62 45.07
C THR A 166 12.98 34.41 45.64
N VAL A 167 14.24 34.32 45.30
CA VAL A 167 15.34 33.40 45.57
C VAL A 167 15.85 33.42 47.02
N GLN A 168 16.46 32.31 47.45
CA GLN A 168 17.67 32.21 48.28
C GLN A 168 18.36 30.91 47.96
N GLY A 169 19.60 30.73 47.55
CA GLY A 169 20.87 31.35 47.96
C GLY A 169 21.69 30.35 48.76
N VAL A 170 22.69 29.64 48.16
CA VAL A 170 23.91 29.20 48.86
C VAL A 170 25.05 29.07 47.84
N ALA A 171 26.14 29.79 48.08
CA ALA A 171 27.48 29.59 47.55
C ALA A 171 28.40 29.29 48.77
N PRO A 172 29.74 29.13 48.68
CA PRO A 172 30.67 28.65 47.67
C PRO A 172 31.70 27.64 48.22
N VAL A 173 32.50 26.98 47.38
CA VAL A 173 33.85 26.50 47.77
C VAL A 173 34.79 26.59 46.60
N THR A 174 35.85 27.41 46.71
CA THR A 174 37.14 27.32 46.04
C THR A 174 38.18 26.79 47.03
N PRO A 175 39.39 26.29 46.71
CA PRO A 175 40.39 26.98 45.93
C PRO A 175 41.44 26.13 45.13
N HIS A 176 42.16 26.88 44.24
CA HIS A 176 43.55 26.77 43.80
C HIS A 176 44.07 25.60 42.98
N GLN A 177 44.49 25.86 41.72
CA GLN A 177 45.95 26.02 41.45
C GLN A 177 46.19 26.66 40.05
N ASN A 178 47.14 27.58 40.04
CA ASN A 178 47.71 28.28 38.90
C ASN A 178 48.46 27.33 37.95
N LEU A 179 48.24 27.48 36.65
CA LEU A 179 49.32 27.34 35.68
C LEU A 179 49.15 28.37 34.56
N SER A 180 50.12 29.28 34.52
CA SER A 180 50.32 30.29 33.50
C SER A 180 50.79 29.64 32.23
N SER A 181 50.06 29.84 31.12
CA SER A 181 50.66 29.83 29.78
C SER A 181 49.91 30.81 28.90
N ASN A 182 50.61 31.88 28.55
CA ASN A 182 50.25 32.84 27.51
C ASN A 182 50.09 32.14 26.16
N SER A 183 48.85 32.06 25.66
CA SER A 183 48.58 31.97 24.22
C SER A 183 47.55 33.04 23.88
N SER A 184 48.01 34.01 23.12
CA SER A 184 47.26 35.09 22.54
C SER A 184 46.08 34.52 21.73
N LEU A 185 44.90 34.49 22.34
CA LEU A 185 43.63 34.32 21.63
C LEU A 185 43.36 35.60 20.82
N LYS A 186 43.70 35.56 19.51
CA LYS A 186 43.19 36.54 18.54
C LYS A 186 41.65 36.58 18.74
N GLY A 187 41.13 37.75 19.11
CA GLY A 187 39.73 37.97 19.30
C GLY A 187 38.98 37.54 18.06
N VAL A 188 38.19 36.47 18.19
CA VAL A 188 37.19 36.10 17.16
C VAL A 188 36.14 37.19 17.23
N ASP A 189 36.10 38.02 16.18
CA ASP A 189 35.11 39.10 16.07
C ASP A 189 33.70 38.48 16.02
N LEU A 190 33.03 38.48 17.13
CA LEU A 190 31.71 37.87 17.34
C LEU A 190 30.67 38.43 16.36
N ASN A 191 30.85 39.69 15.94
CA ASN A 191 29.99 40.34 14.94
C ASN A 191 30.18 39.75 13.55
N ASN A 192 31.41 39.45 13.17
CA ASN A 192 31.70 38.77 11.89
C ASN A 192 31.24 37.31 11.90
N TYR A 193 31.30 36.63 13.05
CA TYR A 193 30.80 35.27 13.18
C TYR A 193 29.27 35.21 13.10
N THR A 194 28.55 36.07 13.80
CA THR A 194 27.08 36.18 13.74
C THR A 194 26.59 36.61 12.36
N ALA A 195 27.28 37.56 11.71
CA ALA A 195 26.96 37.96 10.33
C ALA A 195 27.20 36.83 9.32
N SER A 196 28.25 36.03 9.49
CA SER A 196 28.52 34.87 8.63
C SER A 196 27.48 33.76 8.82
N LEU A 197 27.03 33.49 10.04
CA LEU A 197 25.95 32.54 10.32
C LEU A 197 24.61 33.01 9.74
N ALA A 198 24.28 34.29 9.88
CA ALA A 198 23.07 34.87 9.30
C ALA A 198 23.08 34.79 7.77
N LYS A 199 24.23 35.10 7.13
CA LYS A 199 24.42 34.98 5.69
C LYS A 199 24.30 33.54 5.20
N LYS A 200 24.86 32.56 5.95
CA LYS A 200 24.74 31.13 5.68
C LYS A 200 23.28 30.67 5.78
N LYS A 201 22.58 31.05 6.85
CA LYS A 201 21.16 30.72 7.07
C LYS A 201 20.25 31.29 5.97
N ASN A 202 20.50 32.53 5.53
CA ASN A 202 19.75 33.11 4.41
C ASN A 202 20.06 32.42 3.08
N SER A 203 21.30 32.02 2.81
CA SER A 203 21.66 31.27 1.61
C SER A 203 21.00 29.88 1.59
N GLU A 204 20.96 29.17 2.71
CA GLU A 204 20.26 27.88 2.84
C GLU A 204 18.76 28.01 2.64
N LYS A 205 18.14 29.07 3.19
CA LYS A 205 16.72 29.37 3.01
C LYS A 205 16.38 29.65 1.55
N ASN A 206 17.21 30.42 0.85
CA ASN A 206 17.01 30.72 -0.58
C ASN A 206 17.12 29.45 -1.43
N LYS A 207 18.15 28.63 -1.20
CA LYS A 207 18.31 27.33 -1.89
C LYS A 207 17.12 26.39 -1.65
N TYR A 208 16.56 26.39 -0.44
CA TYR A 208 15.36 25.60 -0.14
C TYR A 208 14.13 26.13 -0.88
N ALA A 209 13.96 27.45 -0.96
CA ALA A 209 12.87 28.08 -1.71
C ALA A 209 12.98 27.77 -3.23
N GLU A 210 14.18 27.92 -3.81
CA GLU A 210 14.46 27.58 -5.21
C GLU A 210 14.17 26.09 -5.50
N LEU A 211 14.56 25.20 -4.59
CA LEU A 211 14.23 23.77 -4.71
C LEU A 211 12.73 23.54 -4.71
N MET A 212 11.99 24.16 -3.78
CA MET A 212 10.53 23.99 -3.70
C MET A 212 9.82 24.53 -4.93
N GLU A 213 10.25 25.67 -5.45
CA GLU A 213 9.72 26.25 -6.69
C GLU A 213 9.99 25.34 -7.90
N SER A 214 11.20 24.79 -8.00
CA SER A 214 11.57 23.81 -9.03
C SER A 214 10.67 22.56 -8.95
N LEU A 215 10.40 22.03 -7.74
CA LEU A 215 9.55 20.86 -7.55
C LEU A 215 8.08 21.13 -7.91
N MET A 216 7.56 22.32 -7.57
CA MET A 216 6.16 22.68 -7.85
C MET A 216 5.84 22.79 -9.34
N ASN A 217 6.85 23.03 -10.18
CA ASN A 217 6.73 23.16 -11.63
C ASN A 217 7.21 21.92 -12.39
N CYS A 218 7.45 20.80 -11.71
CA CYS A 218 8.05 19.61 -12.28
C CYS A 218 7.03 18.48 -12.46
N ASP A 219 7.08 17.82 -13.62
CA ASP A 219 6.50 16.49 -13.79
C ASP A 219 7.46 15.44 -13.23
N PHE A 220 7.15 14.89 -12.06
CA PHE A 220 7.98 13.87 -11.42
C PHE A 220 8.00 12.54 -12.17
N PHE A 221 7.09 12.32 -13.10
CA PHE A 221 6.86 11.04 -13.75
C PHE A 221 7.44 10.95 -15.16
N ASP A 222 7.89 12.07 -15.71
CA ASP A 222 8.70 12.10 -16.94
C ASP A 222 10.19 12.22 -16.62
N GLY A 223 10.92 11.12 -16.75
CA GLY A 223 12.31 11.03 -16.32
C GLY A 223 13.03 9.78 -16.82
N GLU A 224 14.16 9.51 -16.20
CA GLU A 224 15.04 8.38 -16.49
C GLU A 224 15.58 7.74 -15.21
N TRP A 225 15.94 6.46 -15.26
CA TRP A 225 16.67 5.79 -14.20
C TRP A 225 18.18 6.00 -14.41
N VAL A 226 18.83 6.54 -13.38
CA VAL A 226 20.27 6.83 -13.40
C VAL A 226 20.95 5.97 -12.34
N LYS A 227 22.03 5.29 -12.71
CA LYS A 227 22.85 4.54 -11.76
C LYS A 227 23.56 5.51 -10.81
N ASP A 228 23.49 5.24 -9.51
CA ASP A 228 24.09 6.05 -8.45
C ASP A 228 24.56 5.14 -7.32
N ASP A 229 25.86 5.02 -7.14
CA ASP A 229 26.48 4.13 -6.13
C ASP A 229 26.22 4.58 -4.68
N SER A 230 25.65 5.77 -4.46
CA SER A 230 25.19 6.22 -3.14
C SER A 230 23.87 5.55 -2.72
N TYR A 231 23.16 4.86 -3.62
CA TYR A 231 21.99 4.06 -3.33
C TYR A 231 22.36 2.62 -2.98
N PRO A 232 21.49 1.94 -2.22
CA PRO A 232 20.13 2.29 -1.79
C PRO A 232 20.08 3.26 -0.60
N LEU A 233 18.85 3.67 -0.21
CA LEU A 233 18.61 4.62 0.88
C LEU A 233 18.96 4.06 2.27
N TYR A 234 19.03 2.74 2.41
CA TYR A 234 19.46 2.04 3.63
C TYR A 234 20.27 0.80 3.28
N LYS A 235 21.13 0.36 4.19
CA LYS A 235 22.01 -0.79 3.97
C LYS A 235 21.18 -2.06 3.73
N PRO A 236 21.41 -2.79 2.62
CA PRO A 236 20.76 -4.06 2.36
C PRO A 236 20.95 -5.05 3.52
N GLY A 237 19.88 -5.75 3.92
CA GLY A 237 19.88 -6.67 5.05
C GLY A 237 19.84 -6.02 6.44
N SER A 238 19.86 -4.68 6.55
CA SER A 238 19.78 -3.98 7.85
C SER A 238 18.37 -3.88 8.43
N CYS A 239 17.33 -4.17 7.66
CA CYS A 239 15.93 -4.07 8.04
C CYS A 239 15.32 -5.45 8.25
N SER A 240 15.01 -5.80 9.49
CA SER A 240 14.49 -7.11 9.88
C SER A 240 12.99 -7.29 9.61
N ILE A 241 12.29 -6.21 9.24
CA ILE A 241 10.84 -6.23 9.03
C ILE A 241 10.41 -6.54 7.59
N ILE A 242 11.37 -6.59 6.65
CA ILE A 242 11.05 -6.92 5.25
C ILE A 242 10.49 -8.36 5.20
N ASP A 243 9.28 -8.47 4.66
CA ASP A 243 8.66 -9.77 4.41
C ASP A 243 9.56 -10.65 3.51
N GLU A 244 9.56 -11.97 3.75
CA GLU A 244 10.39 -12.91 3.01
C GLU A 244 10.30 -12.72 1.50
N GLN A 245 9.09 -12.55 0.97
CA GLN A 245 8.88 -12.44 -0.47
C GLN A 245 9.52 -11.20 -1.13
N PHE A 246 9.88 -10.17 -0.37
CA PHE A 246 10.55 -8.96 -0.86
C PHE A 246 12.03 -8.91 -0.47
N ASN A 247 12.50 -9.85 0.37
CA ASN A 247 13.85 -9.84 0.89
C ASN A 247 14.82 -10.65 -0.01
N CYS A 248 14.99 -10.18 -1.24
CA CYS A 248 15.77 -10.87 -2.27
C CYS A 248 17.21 -11.13 -1.85
N ILE A 249 17.83 -10.21 -1.08
CA ILE A 249 19.21 -10.38 -0.58
C ILE A 249 19.30 -11.54 0.40
N ARG A 250 18.39 -11.61 1.37
CA ARG A 250 18.33 -12.72 2.32
C ARG A 250 18.04 -14.04 1.61
N ASN A 251 17.26 -14.00 0.55
CA ASN A 251 16.88 -15.16 -0.26
C ASN A 251 17.95 -15.54 -1.29
N GLY A 252 19.13 -14.92 -1.22
CA GLY A 252 20.31 -15.32 -1.99
C GLY A 252 20.40 -14.74 -3.41
N ARG A 253 19.73 -13.62 -3.72
CA ARG A 253 19.90 -12.93 -5.01
C ARG A 253 21.35 -12.43 -5.14
N PRO A 254 22.11 -12.88 -6.15
CA PRO A 254 23.50 -12.53 -6.32
C PRO A 254 23.68 -11.12 -6.89
N ASP A 255 22.82 -10.70 -7.81
CA ASP A 255 22.82 -9.38 -8.39
C ASP A 255 22.38 -8.33 -7.37
N LYS A 256 23.11 -7.22 -7.29
CA LYS A 256 22.86 -6.09 -6.39
C LYS A 256 22.74 -4.76 -7.14
N ASP A 257 22.90 -4.75 -8.44
CA ASP A 257 22.91 -3.50 -9.22
C ASP A 257 21.53 -2.88 -9.31
N TYR A 258 20.46 -3.68 -9.29
CA TYR A 258 19.07 -3.18 -9.27
C TYR A 258 18.78 -2.17 -8.13
N GLN A 259 19.55 -2.21 -7.04
CA GLN A 259 19.38 -1.30 -5.88
C GLN A 259 20.05 0.07 -6.09
N LYS A 260 20.94 0.18 -7.07
CA LYS A 260 21.79 1.36 -7.29
C LYS A 260 21.21 2.34 -8.30
N TYR A 261 19.92 2.31 -8.53
CA TYR A 261 19.25 3.23 -9.44
C TYR A 261 18.39 4.22 -8.68
N LYS A 262 18.49 5.50 -9.05
CA LYS A 262 17.56 6.56 -8.64
C LYS A 262 16.74 7.03 -9.82
N TRP A 263 15.53 7.45 -9.55
CA TRP A 263 14.70 8.13 -10.53
C TRP A 263 15.09 9.60 -10.64
N LYS A 264 15.31 10.10 -11.85
CA LYS A 264 15.67 11.48 -12.15
C LYS A 264 14.64 12.07 -13.12
N PRO A 265 13.70 12.89 -12.66
CA PRO A 265 12.81 13.66 -13.53
C PRO A 265 13.60 14.57 -14.48
N LYS A 266 13.05 14.81 -15.69
CA LYS A 266 13.73 15.68 -16.68
C LYS A 266 13.73 17.15 -16.26
N GLY A 267 12.67 17.62 -15.60
CA GLY A 267 12.45 19.04 -15.30
C GLY A 267 13.01 19.53 -13.96
N CYS A 268 13.40 18.62 -13.05
CA CYS A 268 13.87 18.98 -11.71
C CYS A 268 14.76 17.90 -11.10
N THR A 269 15.23 18.17 -9.87
CA THR A 269 15.97 17.18 -9.07
C THR A 269 15.14 16.81 -7.85
N LEU A 270 14.72 15.55 -7.76
CA LEU A 270 14.07 15.05 -6.54
C LEU A 270 15.05 15.12 -5.35
N PRO A 271 14.59 15.63 -4.20
CA PRO A 271 15.39 15.57 -2.99
C PRO A 271 15.56 14.12 -2.57
N ARG A 272 16.79 13.71 -2.28
CA ARG A 272 17.04 12.40 -1.65
C ARG A 272 16.24 12.34 -0.34
N LEU A 273 15.52 11.25 -0.11
CA LEU A 273 14.74 11.09 1.09
C LEU A 273 15.64 11.07 2.33
N ASP A 274 15.48 12.10 3.16
CA ASP A 274 16.08 12.21 4.49
C ASP A 274 15.07 11.72 5.53
N GLY A 275 15.33 10.53 6.08
CA GLY A 275 14.40 9.91 7.03
C GLY A 275 14.30 10.66 8.35
N HIS A 276 15.36 11.35 8.83
CA HIS A 276 15.28 12.20 10.02
C HIS A 276 14.35 13.40 9.78
N LYS A 277 14.54 14.10 8.67
CA LYS A 277 13.72 15.24 8.31
C LYS A 277 12.25 14.82 8.09
N LEU A 278 12.02 13.68 7.45
CA LEU A 278 10.66 13.17 7.25
C LEU A 278 9.99 12.82 8.58
N LEU A 279 10.70 12.17 9.51
CA LEU A 279 10.19 11.87 10.84
C LEU A 279 9.82 13.15 11.63
N ASP A 280 10.64 14.20 11.53
CA ASP A 280 10.34 15.48 12.17
C ASP A 280 9.12 16.17 11.54
N LEU A 281 8.96 16.14 10.22
CA LEU A 281 7.78 16.66 9.51
C LEU A 281 6.48 15.93 9.86
N LEU A 282 6.60 14.62 10.15
CA LEU A 282 5.46 13.76 10.45
C LEU A 282 5.19 13.59 11.96
N ARG A 283 5.85 14.36 12.80
CA ARG A 283 5.65 14.32 14.25
C ARG A 283 4.20 14.58 14.63
N GLY A 284 3.61 13.67 15.42
CA GLY A 284 2.21 13.73 15.85
C GLY A 284 1.19 13.32 14.78
N LYS A 285 1.63 12.78 13.62
CA LYS A 285 0.79 12.47 12.47
C LYS A 285 0.58 10.97 12.28
N ARG A 286 -0.45 10.64 11.50
CA ARG A 286 -0.74 9.29 11.00
C ARG A 286 -0.58 9.27 9.48
N LEU A 287 0.32 8.41 8.99
CA LEU A 287 0.48 8.12 7.55
C LEU A 287 -0.09 6.72 7.27
N VAL A 288 -1.09 6.64 6.42
CA VAL A 288 -1.85 5.42 6.16
C VAL A 288 -1.74 5.01 4.70
N PHE A 289 -1.42 3.74 4.47
CA PHE A 289 -1.47 3.09 3.17
C PHE A 289 -2.72 2.21 3.10
N VAL A 290 -3.52 2.34 2.04
CA VAL A 290 -4.74 1.56 1.83
C VAL A 290 -4.69 0.93 0.45
N GLY A 291 -4.77 -0.40 0.35
CA GLY A 291 -4.79 -1.04 -0.94
C GLY A 291 -4.27 -2.48 -0.96
N ASP A 292 -3.57 -2.84 -2.04
CA ASP A 292 -3.07 -4.19 -2.29
C ASP A 292 -1.61 -4.39 -1.80
N SER A 293 -1.03 -5.54 -2.15
CA SER A 293 0.33 -5.91 -1.77
C SER A 293 1.42 -4.98 -2.31
N LEU A 294 1.16 -4.20 -3.35
CA LEU A 294 2.11 -3.21 -3.86
C LEU A 294 2.18 -1.98 -2.94
N ASN A 295 1.06 -1.60 -2.27
CA ASN A 295 1.12 -0.61 -1.19
C ASN A 295 1.86 -1.15 0.03
N ARG A 296 1.71 -2.44 0.35
CA ARG A 296 2.52 -3.09 1.38
C ARG A 296 4.01 -3.05 1.03
N ASN A 297 4.37 -3.28 -0.24
CA ASN A 297 5.76 -3.21 -0.71
C ASN A 297 6.36 -1.78 -0.50
N MET A 298 5.60 -0.72 -0.83
CA MET A 298 5.97 0.67 -0.59
C MET A 298 6.04 0.99 0.92
N TRP A 299 5.08 0.52 1.70
CA TRP A 299 4.98 0.68 3.15
C TRP A 299 6.16 0.04 3.89
N GLU A 300 6.54 -1.21 3.55
CA GLU A 300 7.70 -1.89 4.14
C GLU A 300 9.02 -1.14 3.81
N SER A 301 9.17 -0.66 2.56
CA SER A 301 10.29 0.18 2.15
C SER A 301 10.40 1.43 3.02
N LEU A 302 9.30 2.19 3.18
CA LEU A 302 9.28 3.42 3.98
C LEU A 302 9.64 3.15 5.45
N ILE A 303 9.07 2.12 6.07
CA ILE A 303 9.38 1.78 7.46
C ILE A 303 10.88 1.45 7.59
N CYS A 304 11.47 0.72 6.64
CA CYS A 304 12.89 0.42 6.64
C CYS A 304 13.77 1.67 6.57
N ILE A 305 13.42 2.63 5.70
CA ILE A 305 14.12 3.92 5.59
C ILE A 305 14.04 4.67 6.93
N LEU A 306 12.83 4.83 7.48
CA LEU A 306 12.60 5.58 8.71
C LEU A 306 13.21 4.90 9.95
N LYS A 307 13.09 3.57 10.06
CA LYS A 307 13.68 2.81 11.17
C LYS A 307 15.21 2.86 11.19
N ASN A 308 15.84 3.00 10.02
CA ASN A 308 17.29 3.19 9.95
C ASN A 308 17.72 4.63 10.29
N SER A 309 16.79 5.57 10.33
CA SER A 309 17.03 6.99 10.66
C SER A 309 16.78 7.33 12.13
N VAL A 310 16.18 6.46 12.94
CA VAL A 310 16.02 6.71 14.39
C VAL A 310 17.25 6.31 15.18
N LYS A 311 17.50 6.99 16.30
CA LYS A 311 18.61 6.69 17.22
C LYS A 311 18.40 5.36 17.93
N ASP A 312 17.23 5.18 18.55
CA ASP A 312 16.87 3.93 19.24
C ASP A 312 15.81 3.15 18.43
N LYS A 313 16.24 2.08 17.78
CA LYS A 313 15.37 1.22 16.99
C LYS A 313 14.33 0.44 17.80
N LYS A 314 14.50 0.36 19.15
CA LYS A 314 13.52 -0.26 20.06
C LYS A 314 12.24 0.57 20.20
N ASN A 315 12.34 1.89 19.95
CA ASN A 315 11.21 2.82 19.93
C ASN A 315 10.40 2.77 18.62
N VAL A 316 10.74 1.80 17.72
CA VAL A 316 9.98 1.52 16.49
C VAL A 316 9.51 0.08 16.50
N TYR A 317 8.21 -0.12 16.64
CA TYR A 317 7.60 -1.44 16.81
C TYR A 317 6.22 -1.50 16.13
N GLU A 318 5.79 -2.71 15.79
CA GLU A 318 4.42 -2.95 15.33
C GLU A 318 3.47 -2.98 16.54
N ALA A 319 2.37 -2.23 16.48
CA ALA A 319 1.48 -1.92 17.60
C ALA A 319 0.92 -3.17 18.32
N ASN A 320 0.70 -4.26 17.59
CA ASN A 320 0.18 -5.52 18.11
C ASN A 320 1.26 -6.62 18.23
N GLY A 321 2.54 -6.27 18.06
CA GLY A 321 3.67 -7.21 18.14
C GLY A 321 3.75 -8.21 17.00
N ARG A 322 3.12 -7.94 15.85
CA ARG A 322 3.12 -8.82 14.69
C ARG A 322 4.47 -8.80 13.98
N VAL A 323 4.92 -9.97 13.55
CA VAL A 323 6.20 -10.15 12.84
C VAL A 323 6.04 -10.50 11.36
N HIS A 324 4.81 -10.85 10.95
CA HIS A 324 4.43 -11.12 9.57
C HIS A 324 3.28 -10.22 9.16
N PHE A 325 3.32 -9.71 7.93
CA PHE A 325 2.36 -8.70 7.45
C PHE A 325 1.40 -9.30 6.42
N ARG A 326 0.89 -10.49 6.74
CA ARG A 326 -0.06 -11.27 5.93
C ARG A 326 -1.16 -11.82 6.84
N GLY A 327 -2.38 -11.86 6.34
CA GLY A 327 -3.52 -12.48 7.03
C GLY A 327 -4.36 -11.54 7.89
N GLU A 328 -3.92 -10.31 8.12
CA GLU A 328 -4.67 -9.34 8.89
C GLU A 328 -5.16 -8.19 8.01
N ALA A 329 -6.28 -7.59 8.43
CA ALA A 329 -6.86 -6.46 7.71
C ALA A 329 -6.03 -5.18 7.83
N SER A 330 -5.23 -5.04 8.90
CA SER A 330 -4.43 -3.84 9.14
C SER A 330 -3.18 -4.11 9.99
N TYR A 331 -2.19 -3.24 9.82
CA TYR A 331 -0.92 -3.19 10.56
C TYR A 331 -0.55 -1.76 10.89
N SER A 332 0.16 -1.53 12.00
CA SER A 332 0.59 -0.19 12.41
C SER A 332 1.99 -0.23 13.01
N PHE A 333 2.93 0.47 12.41
CA PHE A 333 4.25 0.73 13.01
C PHE A 333 4.25 2.07 13.72
N VAL A 334 4.61 2.05 15.00
CA VAL A 334 4.70 3.22 15.87
C VAL A 334 6.15 3.68 15.99
N PHE A 335 6.38 4.96 15.74
CA PHE A 335 7.62 5.69 15.99
C PHE A 335 7.44 6.52 17.25
N LYS A 336 7.71 5.92 18.42
CA LYS A 336 7.36 6.45 19.74
C LYS A 336 7.94 7.84 20.00
N ASP A 337 9.22 8.07 19.63
CA ASP A 337 9.91 9.34 19.89
C ASP A 337 9.36 10.51 19.06
N TYR A 338 8.57 10.19 18.05
CA TYR A 338 7.95 11.15 17.14
C TYR A 338 6.42 11.22 17.30
N ASN A 339 5.83 10.40 18.17
CA ASN A 339 4.37 10.25 18.26
C ASN A 339 3.73 10.09 16.87
N PHE A 340 4.33 9.24 16.04
CA PHE A 340 3.99 9.06 14.63
C PHE A 340 3.71 7.59 14.34
N SER A 341 2.73 7.32 13.47
CA SER A 341 2.43 5.97 12.99
C SER A 341 2.46 5.88 11.46
N VAL A 342 2.92 4.71 10.97
CA VAL A 342 2.83 4.30 9.57
C VAL A 342 1.97 3.05 9.50
N GLU A 343 0.77 3.19 8.95
CA GLU A 343 -0.27 2.17 8.99
C GLU A 343 -0.52 1.57 7.59
N LEU A 344 -0.95 0.32 7.54
CA LEU A 344 -1.39 -0.36 6.33
C LEU A 344 -2.76 -0.96 6.56
N PHE A 345 -3.70 -0.69 5.67
CA PHE A 345 -5.00 -1.33 5.57
C PHE A 345 -5.09 -2.11 4.26
N VAL A 346 -5.34 -3.42 4.37
CA VAL A 346 -5.44 -4.31 3.20
C VAL A 346 -6.83 -4.17 2.59
N SER A 347 -6.90 -3.60 1.39
CA SER A 347 -8.13 -3.39 0.62
C SER A 347 -7.83 -3.44 -0.88
N PRO A 348 -7.62 -4.63 -1.47
CA PRO A 348 -7.11 -4.77 -2.83
C PRO A 348 -8.01 -4.15 -3.90
N PHE A 349 -9.31 -4.09 -3.65
CA PHE A 349 -10.32 -3.53 -4.56
C PHE A 349 -10.75 -2.12 -4.18
N LEU A 350 -10.39 -1.61 -3.00
CA LEU A 350 -10.91 -0.40 -2.35
C LEU A 350 -12.42 -0.41 -2.06
N VAL A 351 -13.12 -1.41 -2.54
CA VAL A 351 -14.53 -1.69 -2.26
C VAL A 351 -14.66 -3.01 -1.49
N GLN A 352 -15.83 -3.24 -0.93
CA GLN A 352 -16.03 -4.30 0.05
C GLN A 352 -16.23 -5.66 -0.59
N GLU A 353 -15.41 -6.62 -0.20
CA GLU A 353 -15.67 -8.05 -0.43
C GLU A 353 -16.79 -8.49 0.52
N TRP A 354 -17.78 -9.21 -0.03
CA TRP A 354 -19.00 -9.58 0.67
C TRP A 354 -19.31 -11.05 0.49
N GLU A 355 -19.84 -11.68 1.53
CA GLU A 355 -20.36 -13.04 1.45
C GLU A 355 -21.90 -12.98 1.47
N MET A 356 -22.54 -13.63 0.51
CA MET A 356 -23.97 -13.83 0.49
C MET A 356 -24.30 -15.33 0.51
N PRO A 357 -25.35 -15.77 1.23
CA PRO A 357 -25.88 -17.10 1.02
C PRO A 357 -26.55 -17.17 -0.36
N ASP A 358 -26.23 -18.21 -1.13
CA ASP A 358 -26.97 -18.54 -2.34
C ASP A 358 -28.33 -19.19 -2.01
N LYS A 359 -29.11 -19.53 -3.03
CA LYS A 359 -30.43 -20.17 -2.87
C LYS A 359 -30.39 -21.50 -2.10
N ASN A 360 -29.21 -22.13 -2.00
CA ASN A 360 -28.97 -23.40 -1.34
C ASN A 360 -28.33 -23.21 0.05
N GLY A 361 -28.15 -21.96 0.52
CA GLY A 361 -27.46 -21.63 1.76
C GLY A 361 -25.92 -21.71 1.68
N THR A 362 -25.37 -21.98 0.51
CA THR A 362 -23.92 -21.97 0.27
C THR A 362 -23.44 -20.51 0.23
N LYS A 363 -22.35 -20.22 0.91
CA LYS A 363 -21.75 -18.88 0.88
C LYS A 363 -21.16 -18.60 -0.49
N LYS A 364 -21.61 -17.52 -1.11
CA LYS A 364 -21.10 -17.00 -2.37
C LYS A 364 -20.40 -15.67 -2.11
N GLU A 365 -19.18 -15.56 -2.56
CA GLU A 365 -18.42 -14.30 -2.53
C GLU A 365 -18.90 -13.37 -3.64
N THR A 366 -19.07 -12.09 -3.29
CA THR A 366 -19.35 -11.02 -4.23
C THR A 366 -18.49 -9.79 -3.90
N LEU A 367 -18.33 -8.90 -4.86
CA LEU A 367 -17.64 -7.63 -4.69
C LEU A 367 -18.65 -6.49 -4.78
N ARG A 368 -18.85 -5.79 -3.67
CA ARG A 368 -19.80 -4.67 -3.52
C ARG A 368 -19.22 -3.40 -4.13
N LEU A 369 -19.54 -3.16 -5.40
CA LEU A 369 -19.05 -1.98 -6.13
C LEU A 369 -19.56 -0.65 -5.56
N ASP A 370 -20.63 -0.68 -4.77
CA ASP A 370 -21.31 0.44 -4.16
C ASP A 370 -20.88 0.74 -2.71
N LEU A 371 -20.05 -0.10 -2.10
CA LEU A 371 -19.57 0.06 -0.72
C LEU A 371 -18.06 0.09 -0.64
N VAL A 372 -17.49 1.08 0.05
CA VAL A 372 -16.04 1.13 0.34
C VAL A 372 -15.66 0.06 1.36
N GLY A 373 -14.39 -0.32 1.39
CA GLY A 373 -13.85 -1.31 2.32
C GLY A 373 -14.23 -1.03 3.78
N ARG A 374 -14.50 -2.09 4.56
CA ARG A 374 -15.01 -2.02 5.95
C ARG A 374 -14.14 -1.22 6.90
N SER A 375 -12.85 -1.14 6.66
CA SER A 375 -11.91 -0.42 7.51
C SER A 375 -11.89 1.10 7.27
N SER A 376 -12.71 1.62 6.36
CA SER A 376 -12.66 3.03 5.91
C SER A 376 -12.83 4.05 7.04
N ASP A 377 -13.65 3.76 8.04
CA ASP A 377 -13.84 4.63 9.21
C ASP A 377 -12.58 4.74 10.10
N GLN A 378 -11.67 3.77 10.03
CA GLN A 378 -10.46 3.76 10.86
C GLN A 378 -9.37 4.70 10.33
N TYR A 379 -9.41 5.04 9.04
CA TYR A 379 -8.36 5.86 8.40
C TYR A 379 -8.86 7.17 7.79
N LYS A 380 -10.16 7.46 7.80
CA LYS A 380 -10.71 8.70 7.19
C LYS A 380 -10.14 10.00 7.79
N ASP A 381 -9.72 9.96 9.05
CA ASP A 381 -9.17 11.12 9.80
C ASP A 381 -7.63 11.11 9.85
N ALA A 382 -6.96 10.26 9.08
CA ALA A 382 -5.50 10.24 9.01
C ALA A 382 -4.95 11.50 8.32
N ASP A 383 -3.75 11.94 8.71
CA ASP A 383 -3.13 13.15 8.15
C ASP A 383 -2.70 12.97 6.69
N ILE A 384 -2.24 11.77 6.35
CA ILE A 384 -1.81 11.42 4.99
C ILE A 384 -2.35 10.03 4.66
N ILE A 385 -3.03 9.90 3.51
CA ILE A 385 -3.59 8.62 3.06
C ILE A 385 -3.09 8.33 1.63
N VAL A 386 -2.42 7.20 1.46
CA VAL A 386 -1.92 6.71 0.17
C VAL A 386 -2.75 5.52 -0.28
N PHE A 387 -3.61 5.73 -1.24
CA PHE A 387 -4.41 4.66 -1.85
C PHE A 387 -3.70 4.00 -3.02
N ASN A 388 -4.00 2.74 -3.29
CA ASN A 388 -3.74 2.10 -4.57
C ASN A 388 -4.74 0.98 -4.84
N THR A 389 -4.94 0.67 -6.11
CA THR A 389 -5.61 -0.54 -6.60
C THR A 389 -5.29 -0.74 -8.09
N GLY A 390 -5.69 -1.86 -8.64
CA GLY A 390 -5.57 -2.14 -10.08
C GLY A 390 -5.08 -3.55 -10.40
N HIS A 391 -4.19 -4.13 -9.60
CA HIS A 391 -3.57 -5.44 -9.85
C HIS A 391 -4.54 -6.61 -9.65
N TRP A 392 -5.50 -6.43 -8.74
CA TRP A 392 -6.53 -7.44 -8.48
C TRP A 392 -7.71 -7.39 -9.45
N TRP A 393 -7.86 -6.32 -10.20
CA TRP A 393 -8.91 -6.15 -11.21
C TRP A 393 -8.55 -6.89 -12.51
N THR A 394 -8.57 -8.21 -12.45
CA THR A 394 -8.35 -9.11 -13.59
C THR A 394 -9.49 -10.12 -13.67
N HIS A 395 -9.75 -10.67 -14.86
CA HIS A 395 -10.77 -11.71 -15.05
C HIS A 395 -10.56 -12.90 -14.11
N ASP A 396 -9.31 -13.33 -13.94
CA ASP A 396 -9.01 -14.50 -13.10
C ASP A 396 -9.29 -14.28 -11.60
N LYS A 397 -9.08 -13.04 -11.12
CA LYS A 397 -9.29 -12.70 -9.70
C LYS A 397 -10.71 -12.23 -9.38
N THR A 398 -11.56 -12.05 -10.38
CA THR A 398 -12.92 -11.55 -10.25
C THR A 398 -13.96 -12.49 -10.88
N SER A 399 -13.76 -13.79 -10.69
CA SER A 399 -14.67 -14.85 -11.17
C SER A 399 -15.06 -14.70 -12.64
N LYS A 400 -14.13 -14.21 -13.47
CA LYS A 400 -14.33 -13.87 -14.89
C LYS A 400 -15.45 -12.86 -15.13
N GLY A 401 -15.84 -12.10 -14.10
CA GLY A 401 -16.93 -11.13 -14.15
C GLY A 401 -18.33 -11.73 -14.03
N LYS A 402 -18.44 -13.03 -13.74
CA LYS A 402 -19.73 -13.75 -13.69
C LYS A 402 -20.20 -13.91 -12.26
N ASP A 403 -21.44 -13.51 -12.00
CA ASP A 403 -22.11 -13.63 -10.69
C ASP A 403 -21.25 -13.14 -9.51
N TYR A 404 -20.41 -12.14 -9.70
CA TYR A 404 -19.42 -11.70 -8.74
C TYR A 404 -19.57 -10.24 -8.34
N TYR A 405 -19.91 -9.36 -9.26
CA TYR A 405 -20.10 -7.95 -8.96
C TYR A 405 -21.51 -7.65 -8.47
N GLN A 406 -21.60 -6.82 -7.42
CA GLN A 406 -22.87 -6.53 -6.74
C GLN A 406 -23.04 -5.03 -6.47
N GLU A 407 -24.25 -4.51 -6.68
CA GLU A 407 -24.69 -3.18 -6.20
C GLU A 407 -26.05 -3.33 -5.49
N GLY A 408 -26.17 -2.87 -4.26
CA GLY A 408 -27.34 -3.12 -3.41
C GLY A 408 -27.60 -4.63 -3.24
N SER A 409 -28.81 -5.08 -3.58
CA SER A 409 -29.20 -6.49 -3.60
C SER A 409 -29.00 -7.17 -4.95
N HIS A 410 -28.60 -6.41 -5.98
CA HIS A 410 -28.45 -6.93 -7.34
C HIS A 410 -27.04 -7.47 -7.56
N VAL A 411 -26.93 -8.75 -7.90
CA VAL A 411 -25.69 -9.39 -8.39
C VAL A 411 -25.79 -9.48 -9.91
N TYR A 412 -24.78 -8.97 -10.59
CA TYR A 412 -24.72 -8.98 -12.07
C TYR A 412 -24.35 -10.37 -12.57
N ASP A 413 -25.12 -10.91 -13.51
CA ASP A 413 -24.84 -12.19 -14.13
C ASP A 413 -23.48 -12.16 -14.86
N GLU A 414 -23.19 -11.06 -15.56
CA GLU A 414 -21.89 -10.79 -16.17
C GLU A 414 -21.61 -9.28 -16.23
N MET A 415 -20.37 -8.90 -15.91
CA MET A 415 -19.89 -7.52 -16.07
C MET A 415 -18.44 -7.51 -16.48
N ASN A 416 -18.08 -6.62 -17.41
CA ASN A 416 -16.71 -6.39 -17.79
C ASN A 416 -15.90 -5.82 -16.61
N VAL A 417 -14.68 -6.33 -16.40
CA VAL A 417 -13.80 -5.94 -15.28
C VAL A 417 -13.44 -4.45 -15.30
N LEU A 418 -13.31 -3.82 -16.46
CA LEU A 418 -13.00 -2.39 -16.56
C LEU A 418 -14.18 -1.52 -16.15
N GLU A 419 -15.42 -1.94 -16.50
CA GLU A 419 -16.64 -1.28 -16.04
C GLU A 419 -16.84 -1.44 -14.54
N ALA A 420 -16.61 -2.63 -13.99
CA ALA A 420 -16.65 -2.87 -12.56
C ALA A 420 -15.62 -2.02 -11.82
N PHE A 421 -14.40 -1.94 -12.35
CA PHE A 421 -13.34 -1.05 -11.84
C PHE A 421 -13.81 0.42 -11.85
N ARG A 422 -14.41 0.89 -12.94
CA ARG A 422 -14.92 2.26 -13.03
C ARG A 422 -15.95 2.57 -11.94
N ARG A 423 -16.89 1.66 -11.69
CA ARG A 423 -17.91 1.80 -10.64
C ARG A 423 -17.26 1.85 -9.26
N ALA A 424 -16.39 0.91 -8.96
CA ALA A 424 -15.68 0.83 -7.68
C ALA A 424 -14.85 2.09 -7.40
N ILE A 425 -14.07 2.59 -8.39
CA ILE A 425 -13.27 3.81 -8.22
C ILE A 425 -14.16 5.05 -8.09
N THR A 426 -15.33 5.07 -8.74
CA THR A 426 -16.32 6.14 -8.54
C THR A 426 -16.88 6.12 -7.12
N THR A 427 -17.17 4.95 -6.57
CA THR A 427 -17.61 4.77 -5.18
C THR A 427 -16.53 5.22 -4.19
N TRP A 428 -15.27 4.82 -4.40
CA TRP A 428 -14.13 5.29 -3.63
C TRP A 428 -14.00 6.83 -3.68
N GLY A 429 -14.06 7.42 -4.87
CA GLY A 429 -13.92 8.88 -5.03
C GLY A 429 -15.03 9.66 -4.31
N ARG A 430 -16.28 9.19 -4.39
CA ARG A 430 -17.41 9.78 -3.65
C ARG A 430 -17.23 9.66 -2.14
N TRP A 431 -16.72 8.53 -1.68
CA TRP A 431 -16.42 8.33 -0.26
C TRP A 431 -15.35 9.30 0.22
N VAL A 432 -14.26 9.48 -0.52
CA VAL A 432 -13.20 10.45 -0.21
C VAL A 432 -13.79 11.86 -0.14
N ASP A 433 -14.58 12.26 -1.13
CA ASP A 433 -15.20 13.58 -1.20
C ASP A 433 -16.16 13.87 -0.04
N THR A 434 -16.74 12.82 0.56
CA THR A 434 -17.73 12.95 1.64
C THR A 434 -17.10 12.85 3.03
N ASN A 435 -16.07 12.01 3.19
CA ASN A 435 -15.60 11.61 4.50
C ASN A 435 -14.20 12.13 4.86
N VAL A 436 -13.39 12.55 3.88
CA VAL A 436 -12.03 13.02 4.13
C VAL A 436 -12.00 14.55 4.09
N ASN A 437 -11.50 15.18 5.15
CA ASN A 437 -11.38 16.62 5.22
C ASN A 437 -10.08 17.11 4.52
N PRO A 438 -10.15 17.75 3.33
CA PRO A 438 -8.96 18.15 2.57
C PRO A 438 -8.13 19.27 3.23
N SER A 439 -8.68 19.97 4.25
CA SER A 439 -7.91 20.95 5.01
C SER A 439 -6.99 20.29 6.03
N LYS A 440 -7.28 19.05 6.47
CA LYS A 440 -6.50 18.30 7.45
C LYS A 440 -5.69 17.19 6.82
N SER A 441 -6.27 16.49 5.83
CA SER A 441 -5.70 15.28 5.26
C SER A 441 -5.13 15.53 3.87
N ILE A 442 -3.99 14.94 3.58
CA ILE A 442 -3.42 14.83 2.25
C ILE A 442 -3.82 13.48 1.67
N VAL A 443 -4.51 13.48 0.53
CA VAL A 443 -4.89 12.25 -0.16
C VAL A 443 -4.00 12.06 -1.39
N LEU A 444 -3.39 10.89 -1.49
CA LEU A 444 -2.58 10.49 -2.62
C LEU A 444 -3.12 9.17 -3.20
N PHE A 445 -2.97 9.00 -4.49
CA PHE A 445 -3.26 7.75 -5.16
C PHE A 445 -2.02 7.29 -5.91
N ARG A 446 -1.42 6.16 -5.49
CA ARG A 446 -0.29 5.56 -6.19
C ARG A 446 -0.82 4.72 -7.37
N GLY A 447 -0.38 5.04 -8.56
CA GLY A 447 -0.77 4.41 -9.82
C GLY A 447 -0.33 2.96 -9.96
N TYR A 448 -0.58 2.40 -11.12
CA TYR A 448 -0.25 1.01 -11.44
C TYR A 448 1.27 0.79 -11.48
N SER A 449 1.72 -0.27 -10.84
CA SER A 449 3.11 -0.74 -10.91
C SER A 449 3.20 -1.84 -11.98
N ALA A 450 4.16 -1.73 -12.89
CA ALA A 450 4.31 -2.69 -13.98
C ALA A 450 4.69 -4.10 -13.48
N SER A 451 4.31 -5.10 -14.26
CA SER A 451 4.71 -6.51 -14.07
C SER A 451 5.40 -7.00 -15.33
N HIS A 452 6.49 -7.77 -15.19
CA HIS A 452 7.37 -8.15 -16.30
C HIS A 452 7.48 -9.68 -16.45
N PHE A 453 6.36 -10.31 -16.74
CA PHE A 453 6.34 -11.74 -17.05
C PHE A 453 6.67 -11.98 -18.52
N SER A 454 7.66 -12.80 -18.81
CA SER A 454 8.06 -13.25 -20.14
C SER A 454 7.72 -14.72 -20.34
N GLY A 455 7.25 -15.09 -21.54
CA GLY A 455 6.90 -16.48 -21.86
C GLY A 455 5.59 -16.98 -21.25
N GLY A 456 4.80 -16.10 -20.66
CA GLY A 456 3.51 -16.41 -20.02
C GLY A 456 3.10 -15.31 -19.03
N GLN A 457 2.05 -15.59 -18.26
CA GLN A 457 1.58 -14.72 -17.18
C GLN A 457 1.91 -15.36 -15.82
N TRP A 458 1.53 -14.69 -14.73
CA TRP A 458 1.74 -15.14 -13.37
C TRP A 458 1.22 -16.57 -13.09
N ASN A 459 0.22 -17.03 -13.84
CA ASN A 459 -0.45 -18.34 -13.72
C ASN A 459 -0.20 -19.28 -14.90
N SER A 460 0.62 -18.88 -15.87
CA SER A 460 0.84 -19.64 -17.12
C SER A 460 2.31 -19.72 -17.54
N GLY A 461 3.23 -19.69 -16.58
CA GLY A 461 4.65 -19.95 -16.81
C GLY A 461 5.50 -18.73 -17.10
N GLY A 462 5.01 -17.54 -16.77
CA GLY A 462 5.78 -16.31 -16.93
C GLY A 462 7.00 -16.25 -16.02
N GLN A 463 8.11 -15.72 -16.55
CA GLN A 463 9.44 -15.69 -15.95
C GLN A 463 10.06 -14.30 -15.98
N CYS A 464 10.97 -14.00 -15.04
CA CYS A 464 11.80 -12.80 -15.03
C CYS A 464 13.15 -13.01 -14.33
N ASP A 465 13.58 -14.24 -14.15
CA ASP A 465 14.80 -14.58 -13.41
C ASP A 465 16.10 -14.26 -14.15
N HIS A 466 16.02 -14.01 -15.44
CA HIS A 466 17.13 -13.60 -16.29
C HIS A 466 17.28 -12.07 -16.44
N GLU A 467 16.35 -11.30 -15.84
CA GLU A 467 16.35 -9.86 -15.99
C GLU A 467 17.26 -9.19 -14.95
N THR A 468 18.38 -8.61 -15.39
CA THR A 468 19.42 -8.02 -14.53
C THR A 468 19.67 -6.54 -14.80
N ALA A 469 19.02 -5.96 -15.81
CA ALA A 469 19.17 -4.56 -16.18
C ALA A 469 17.81 -3.92 -16.51
N PRO A 470 17.66 -2.61 -16.26
CA PRO A 470 16.49 -1.86 -16.72
C PRO A 470 16.30 -1.93 -18.23
N ILE A 471 15.09 -1.68 -18.70
CA ILE A 471 14.82 -1.41 -20.12
C ILE A 471 15.48 -0.08 -20.47
N ASP A 472 16.27 -0.06 -21.53
CA ASP A 472 17.04 1.10 -21.99
C ASP A 472 16.34 1.92 -23.08
N ASN A 473 15.29 1.36 -23.69
CA ASN A 473 14.57 1.98 -24.81
C ASN A 473 13.06 1.96 -24.60
N GLU A 474 12.45 3.15 -24.63
CA GLU A 474 11.02 3.37 -24.39
C GLU A 474 10.10 2.59 -25.33
N LYS A 475 10.56 2.22 -26.53
CA LYS A 475 9.77 1.40 -27.46
C LYS A 475 9.41 0.00 -26.92
N TYR A 476 10.11 -0.45 -25.88
CA TYR A 476 9.85 -1.74 -25.23
C TYR A 476 8.95 -1.62 -24.00
N LEU A 477 8.53 -0.40 -23.65
CA LEU A 477 7.57 -0.17 -22.57
C LEU A 477 6.18 -0.64 -23.01
N THR A 478 5.39 -1.04 -22.02
CA THR A 478 4.02 -1.48 -22.25
C THR A 478 3.07 -0.30 -22.44
N GLU A 479 1.92 -0.56 -23.05
CA GLU A 479 0.87 0.47 -23.13
C GLU A 479 0.35 0.87 -21.77
N TYR A 480 0.02 2.15 -21.64
CA TYR A 480 -0.56 2.68 -20.40
C TYR A 480 -1.89 1.99 -20.08
N PRO A 481 -2.05 1.40 -18.88
CA PRO A 481 -3.18 0.55 -18.56
C PRO A 481 -4.54 1.26 -18.68
N PRO A 482 -5.53 0.67 -19.34
CA PRO A 482 -6.88 1.26 -19.45
C PRO A 482 -7.51 1.60 -18.10
N LYS A 483 -7.24 0.82 -17.07
CA LYS A 483 -7.69 1.07 -15.69
C LYS A 483 -7.18 2.41 -15.15
N MET A 484 -5.95 2.78 -15.46
CA MET A 484 -5.39 4.07 -15.03
C MET A 484 -6.01 5.25 -15.76
N ARG A 485 -6.35 5.10 -17.04
CA ARG A 485 -7.14 6.11 -17.76
C ARG A 485 -8.54 6.32 -17.14
N VAL A 486 -9.14 5.24 -16.63
CA VAL A 486 -10.42 5.34 -15.88
C VAL A 486 -10.21 6.08 -14.55
N LEU A 487 -9.16 5.72 -13.80
CA LEU A 487 -8.79 6.41 -12.56
C LEU A 487 -8.61 7.91 -12.78
N GLU A 488 -7.81 8.32 -13.76
CA GLU A 488 -7.54 9.73 -14.08
C GLU A 488 -8.83 10.50 -14.39
N LYS A 489 -9.77 9.87 -15.10
CA LYS A 489 -11.09 10.48 -15.34
C LYS A 489 -11.84 10.69 -14.03
N VAL A 490 -11.84 9.74 -13.11
CA VAL A 490 -12.52 9.89 -11.82
C VAL A 490 -11.85 10.97 -10.99
N LEU A 491 -10.52 10.96 -10.86
CA LEU A 491 -9.77 11.98 -10.12
C LEU A 491 -10.07 13.41 -10.60
N LYS A 492 -10.25 13.59 -11.91
CA LYS A 492 -10.58 14.90 -12.50
C LYS A 492 -11.93 15.47 -12.02
N TYR A 493 -12.88 14.60 -11.64
CA TYR A 493 -14.22 15.01 -11.21
C TYR A 493 -14.39 15.01 -9.70
N MET A 494 -13.38 14.62 -8.93
CA MET A 494 -13.42 14.66 -7.47
C MET A 494 -13.33 16.10 -6.96
N LYS A 495 -14.01 16.37 -5.83
CA LYS A 495 -13.96 17.66 -5.12
C LYS A 495 -12.72 17.76 -4.24
N THR A 496 -12.34 16.66 -3.61
CA THR A 496 -11.14 16.56 -2.79
C THR A 496 -9.92 16.46 -3.70
N PRO A 497 -8.93 17.35 -3.56
CA PRO A 497 -7.67 17.25 -4.31
C PRO A 497 -6.93 15.94 -3.95
N VAL A 498 -6.62 15.16 -4.97
CA VAL A 498 -5.85 13.92 -4.84
C VAL A 498 -4.56 14.04 -5.65
N SER A 499 -3.40 13.91 -5.00
CA SER A 499 -2.11 13.83 -5.71
C SER A 499 -1.98 12.45 -6.36
N TYR A 500 -1.97 12.41 -7.69
CA TYR A 500 -1.80 11.17 -8.43
C TYR A 500 -0.32 10.86 -8.65
N LEU A 501 0.19 9.84 -7.96
CA LEU A 501 1.54 9.34 -8.15
C LEU A 501 1.56 8.37 -9.32
N ASN A 502 1.71 8.88 -10.54
CA ASN A 502 1.69 8.09 -11.78
C ASN A 502 3.01 7.34 -12.01
N ILE A 503 3.28 6.37 -11.18
CA ILE A 503 4.52 5.59 -11.20
C ILE A 503 4.59 4.56 -12.34
N THR A 504 3.56 4.44 -13.19
CA THR A 504 3.44 3.35 -14.16
C THR A 504 4.64 3.29 -15.10
N ARG A 505 4.95 4.41 -15.77
CA ARG A 505 6.07 4.44 -16.72
C ARG A 505 7.41 4.19 -16.04
N MET A 506 7.67 4.84 -14.90
CA MET A 506 8.95 4.66 -14.20
C MET A 506 9.16 3.22 -13.73
N THR A 507 8.09 2.51 -13.36
CA THR A 507 8.20 1.09 -12.96
C THR A 507 8.36 0.17 -14.15
N ASP A 508 7.81 0.52 -15.31
CA ASP A 508 7.88 -0.29 -16.52
C ASP A 508 9.31 -0.43 -17.09
N PHE A 509 10.19 0.50 -16.81
CA PHE A 509 11.62 0.35 -17.12
C PHE A 509 12.33 -0.73 -16.30
N ARG A 510 11.79 -1.12 -15.12
CA ARG A 510 12.56 -1.80 -14.07
C ARG A 510 12.29 -3.29 -13.97
N LYS A 511 12.30 -4.00 -15.12
CA LYS A 511 12.17 -5.47 -15.17
C LYS A 511 13.20 -6.21 -14.30
N ASP A 512 14.34 -5.57 -14.02
CA ASP A 512 15.43 -6.04 -13.17
C ASP A 512 15.11 -6.06 -11.67
N GLY A 513 14.08 -5.34 -11.22
CA GLY A 513 13.81 -5.09 -9.79
C GLY A 513 12.95 -6.15 -9.09
N HIS A 514 12.44 -7.15 -9.81
CA HIS A 514 11.50 -8.13 -9.25
C HIS A 514 12.16 -9.23 -8.40
N PRO A 515 11.45 -9.79 -7.41
CA PRO A 515 11.94 -10.92 -6.63
C PRO A 515 12.23 -12.17 -7.45
N SER A 516 11.45 -12.43 -8.50
CA SER A 516 11.61 -13.60 -9.37
C SER A 516 11.66 -14.90 -8.55
N ILE A 517 12.67 -15.74 -8.75
CA ILE A 517 12.93 -16.96 -7.98
C ILE A 517 13.41 -16.68 -6.54
N TYR A 518 13.82 -15.44 -6.24
CA TYR A 518 14.33 -15.03 -4.92
C TYR A 518 13.23 -14.53 -3.96
N ARG A 519 11.96 -14.82 -4.25
CA ARG A 519 10.82 -14.50 -3.37
C ARG A 519 10.75 -15.40 -2.11
N LYS A 520 11.48 -16.50 -2.08
CA LYS A 520 11.48 -17.49 -1.00
C LYS A 520 12.91 -17.96 -0.71
N GLN A 521 13.21 -18.14 0.58
CA GLN A 521 14.46 -18.74 1.02
C GLN A 521 14.42 -20.26 0.82
N ASN A 522 15.58 -20.88 0.60
CA ASN A 522 15.73 -22.34 0.57
C ASN A 522 14.87 -23.09 -0.47
N LEU A 523 14.68 -22.49 -1.65
CA LEU A 523 14.14 -23.24 -2.78
C LEU A 523 15.14 -24.30 -3.24
N SER A 524 14.65 -25.51 -3.54
CA SER A 524 15.45 -26.51 -4.23
C SER A 524 15.86 -26.03 -5.62
N PRO A 525 16.90 -26.57 -6.25
CA PRO A 525 17.26 -26.22 -7.63
C PRO A 525 16.10 -26.44 -8.62
N GLU A 526 15.29 -27.47 -8.39
CA GLU A 526 14.12 -27.78 -9.22
C GLU A 526 13.01 -26.76 -9.02
N GLU A 527 12.73 -26.37 -7.77
CA GLU A 527 11.76 -25.31 -7.46
C GLU A 527 12.17 -23.97 -8.04
N ARG A 528 13.48 -23.64 -8.03
CA ARG A 528 14.02 -22.42 -8.65
C ARG A 528 13.82 -22.38 -10.17
N LYS A 529 13.78 -23.55 -10.81
CA LYS A 529 13.52 -23.71 -12.24
C LYS A 529 12.04 -23.80 -12.59
N SER A 530 11.14 -23.85 -11.59
CA SER A 530 9.70 -23.98 -11.82
C SER A 530 9.03 -22.59 -11.87
N PRO A 531 8.87 -21.98 -13.04
CA PRO A 531 8.39 -20.60 -13.19
C PRO A 531 6.95 -20.43 -12.72
N LEU A 532 6.09 -21.43 -12.89
CA LEU A 532 4.67 -21.38 -12.54
C LEU A 532 4.40 -21.20 -11.04
N ARG A 533 5.29 -21.73 -10.18
CA ARG A 533 5.05 -21.77 -8.73
C ARG A 533 5.81 -20.71 -7.96
N TYR A 534 6.96 -20.29 -8.48
CA TYR A 534 7.97 -19.65 -7.64
C TYR A 534 8.42 -18.28 -8.11
N GLN A 535 8.14 -17.87 -9.35
CA GLN A 535 8.54 -16.56 -9.84
C GLN A 535 7.52 -15.48 -9.47
N ASP A 536 8.03 -14.37 -8.96
CA ASP A 536 7.25 -13.16 -8.68
C ASP A 536 7.83 -12.01 -9.50
N CYS A 537 7.12 -11.67 -10.58
CA CYS A 537 7.48 -10.60 -11.51
C CYS A 537 6.54 -9.39 -11.40
N SER A 538 5.88 -9.23 -10.25
CA SER A 538 4.92 -8.14 -9.98
C SER A 538 5.32 -7.28 -8.79
N HIS A 539 5.88 -7.89 -7.74
CA HIS A 539 6.39 -7.17 -6.57
C HIS A 539 7.86 -6.77 -6.77
N TRP A 540 8.41 -6.06 -5.81
CA TRP A 540 9.75 -5.49 -5.89
C TRP A 540 10.63 -5.96 -4.73
N CYS A 541 11.89 -6.24 -5.04
CA CYS A 541 12.91 -6.46 -4.03
C CYS A 541 13.10 -5.22 -3.16
N LEU A 542 13.39 -5.40 -1.87
CA LEU A 542 13.69 -4.32 -0.93
C LEU A 542 15.11 -4.48 -0.34
N PRO A 543 15.91 -3.39 -0.31
CA PRO A 543 15.69 -2.08 -0.93
C PRO A 543 15.63 -2.16 -2.45
N GLY A 544 14.94 -1.22 -3.12
CA GLY A 544 14.80 -1.20 -4.58
C GLY A 544 13.78 -0.17 -5.09
N VAL A 545 13.04 -0.53 -6.12
CA VAL A 545 12.12 0.38 -6.84
C VAL A 545 11.14 1.13 -5.92
N PRO A 546 10.53 0.53 -4.88
CA PRO A 546 9.64 1.25 -3.97
C PRO A 546 10.30 2.38 -3.18
N ASP A 547 11.63 2.36 -3.03
CA ASP A 547 12.36 3.46 -2.37
C ASP A 547 12.19 4.77 -3.17
N ALA A 548 12.22 4.70 -4.50
CA ALA A 548 11.99 5.87 -5.36
C ALA A 548 10.53 6.40 -5.28
N TRP A 549 9.54 5.52 -5.07
CA TRP A 549 8.17 5.96 -4.82
C TRP A 549 8.06 6.75 -3.51
N ASN A 550 8.82 6.34 -2.50
CA ASN A 550 8.91 7.03 -1.22
C ASN A 550 9.67 8.37 -1.33
N GLU A 551 10.63 8.51 -2.25
CA GLU A 551 11.26 9.80 -2.55
C GLU A 551 10.26 10.78 -3.20
N ILE A 552 9.39 10.30 -4.09
CA ILE A 552 8.32 11.11 -4.67
C ILE A 552 7.30 11.50 -3.58
N LEU A 553 6.87 10.56 -2.74
CA LEU A 553 5.99 10.84 -1.58
C LEU A 553 6.62 11.91 -0.66
N TYR A 554 7.92 11.81 -0.41
CA TYR A 554 8.65 12.79 0.40
C TYR A 554 8.65 14.18 -0.25
N ALA A 555 8.87 14.28 -1.56
CA ALA A 555 8.79 15.54 -2.30
C ALA A 555 7.38 16.16 -2.22
N GLU A 556 6.32 15.37 -2.37
CA GLU A 556 4.92 15.81 -2.22
C GLU A 556 4.64 16.37 -0.81
N ILE A 557 5.12 15.69 0.24
CA ILE A 557 4.97 16.16 1.62
C ILE A 557 5.73 17.48 1.84
N LEU A 558 6.97 17.61 1.33
CA LEU A 558 7.76 18.83 1.42
C LEU A 558 7.07 20.01 0.73
N MET A 559 6.55 19.82 -0.47
CA MET A 559 5.82 20.86 -1.21
C MET A 559 4.56 21.30 -0.48
N ARG A 560 3.80 20.37 0.09
CA ARG A 560 2.59 20.69 0.86
C ARG A 560 2.93 21.51 2.10
N GLU A 561 3.96 21.10 2.84
CA GLU A 561 4.43 21.83 4.01
C GLU A 561 4.89 23.25 3.65
N TYR A 562 5.64 23.39 2.56
CA TYR A 562 6.08 24.69 2.06
C TYR A 562 4.91 25.62 1.69
N ARG A 563 3.88 25.11 0.98
CA ARG A 563 2.66 25.87 0.66
C ARG A 563 1.93 26.33 1.91
N ASN A 564 1.75 25.45 2.90
CA ASN A 564 1.07 25.77 4.16
C ASN A 564 1.79 26.90 4.91
N GLN A 565 3.13 26.85 4.99
CA GLN A 565 3.95 27.90 5.64
C GLN A 565 3.87 29.25 4.94
N HIS A 566 3.64 29.29 3.61
CA HIS A 566 3.54 30.53 2.85
C HIS A 566 2.12 31.10 2.91
N GLN A 567 1.09 30.29 2.95
CA GLN A 567 -0.29 30.75 3.14
C GLN A 567 -0.51 31.38 4.51
N GLN A 568 0.10 30.82 5.58
CA GLN A 568 0.02 31.39 6.94
C GLN A 568 0.76 32.72 7.10
N LYS A 569 1.69 33.08 6.23
CA LYS A 569 2.43 34.37 6.28
C LYS A 569 1.75 35.48 5.46
N GLY A 570 0.81 35.13 4.57
CA GLY A 570 0.07 36.06 3.74
C GLY A 570 -1.33 36.40 4.28
N SER A 571 -1.77 35.71 5.32
CA SER A 571 -2.98 36.01 6.09
C SER A 571 -2.62 36.76 7.37
#